data_63e7e18e3725b89fb3328debea418bbc
#
_entry.id   63e7e18e3725b89fb3328debea418bbc
#
_cell.length_a   1.000
_cell.length_b   1.000
_cell.length_c   1.000
_cell.angle_alpha   90.00
_cell.angle_beta   90.00
_cell.angle_gamma   90.00
#
_symmetry.space_group_name_H-M   'P 1'
#
loop_
_entity.id
_entity.type
_entity.pdbx_description
1 polymer ?
#
loop_
_entity_poly.entity_id
_entity_poly.type
_entity_poly.pdbx_seq_one_letter_code
_entity_poly.pdbx_strand_id
1 'polypeptide(L)'
;MATPEKVVVKNFPDYKKNPNVNLILTKKDQSLKFILQAKETNVNTSNLYFTPSDVTDSTVTMTAIAGSGKDITIKYTLGKDYMLHMEFLASGMEGLFSPNYNMMDVNWSDRCRQQEKGFTFENQHTCLTYHDVDGGTDELSSTGEKINEIIEERIDWVAFKNQFFSAVMIAKNDFSDNSVLTSIPQQKGSGY
;
A
#
# COMPACT_ATOMS: atom_id res chain seq x y z
N MET A 1 -9.41 2.38 10.77
CA MET A 1 -8.42 1.93 9.77
C MET A 1 -7.18 2.80 9.93
N ALA A 2 -5.99 2.21 9.99
CA ALA A 2 -4.74 2.94 10.23
C ALA A 2 -3.92 3.04 8.93
N THR A 3 -4.50 3.65 7.90
CA THR A 3 -3.85 3.85 6.60
C THR A 3 -3.89 5.32 6.20
N PRO A 4 -2.90 5.83 5.45
CA PRO A 4 -2.96 7.19 4.92
C PRO A 4 -4.23 7.42 4.11
N GLU A 5 -4.97 8.49 4.41
CA GLU A 5 -6.20 8.84 3.68
C GLU A 5 -5.94 9.83 2.56
N LYS A 6 -4.86 10.58 2.67
CA LYS A 6 -4.50 11.61 1.70
C LYS A 6 -2.99 11.76 1.59
N VAL A 7 -2.48 11.70 0.38
CA VAL A 7 -1.07 12.00 0.06
C VAL A 7 -1.04 13.16 -0.93
N VAL A 8 -0.33 14.22 -0.55
CA VAL A 8 -0.19 15.45 -1.35
C VAL A 8 1.28 15.74 -1.56
N VAL A 9 1.72 15.77 -2.82
CA VAL A 9 3.05 16.23 -3.18
C VAL A 9 2.99 17.74 -3.42
N LYS A 10 3.69 18.50 -2.59
CA LYS A 10 3.70 19.95 -2.63
C LYS A 10 4.64 20.47 -3.72
N ASN A 11 4.32 21.67 -4.25
CA ASN A 11 5.13 22.37 -5.27
C ASN A 11 5.19 21.68 -6.65
N PHE A 12 4.29 20.76 -6.92
CA PHE A 12 4.10 20.17 -8.25
C PHE A 12 2.66 20.46 -8.70
N PRO A 13 2.44 21.35 -9.68
CA PRO A 13 1.10 21.64 -10.14
C PRO A 13 0.54 20.49 -11.00
N ASP A 14 -0.74 20.20 -10.81
CA ASP A 14 -1.47 19.31 -11.71
C ASP A 14 -1.86 20.02 -13.03
N TYR A 15 -2.41 19.28 -13.98
CA TYR A 15 -2.85 19.85 -15.27
C TYR A 15 -4.00 20.88 -15.14
N LYS A 16 -4.72 20.89 -14.01
CA LYS A 16 -5.75 21.90 -13.69
C LYS A 16 -5.16 23.14 -13.02
N LYS A 17 -3.83 23.21 -12.92
CA LYS A 17 -3.07 24.30 -12.28
C LYS A 17 -3.30 24.40 -10.76
N ASN A 18 -3.75 23.33 -10.11
CA ASN A 18 -3.66 23.25 -8.66
C ASN A 18 -2.18 23.22 -8.26
N PRO A 19 -1.77 23.92 -7.21
CA PRO A 19 -0.35 24.06 -6.86
C PRO A 19 0.28 22.78 -6.30
N ASN A 20 -0.53 21.79 -5.98
CA ASN A 20 -0.10 20.52 -5.38
C ASN A 20 -0.79 19.35 -6.05
N VAL A 21 -0.06 18.28 -6.30
CA VAL A 21 -0.60 17.03 -6.81
C VAL A 21 -1.17 16.19 -5.68
N ASN A 22 -2.39 15.72 -5.85
CA ASN A 22 -3.03 14.77 -4.93
C ASN A 22 -2.94 13.36 -5.51
N LEU A 23 -2.19 12.48 -4.83
CA LEU A 23 -1.98 11.10 -5.26
C LEU A 23 -3.05 10.16 -4.72
N ILE A 24 -3.44 10.32 -3.45
CA ILE A 24 -4.51 9.55 -2.81
C ILE A 24 -5.59 10.49 -2.35
N LEU A 25 -6.84 10.20 -2.65
CA LEU A 25 -7.93 11.13 -2.38
C LEU A 25 -9.06 10.58 -1.55
N THR A 26 -9.39 9.31 -1.67
CA THR A 26 -10.50 8.73 -0.95
C THR A 26 -10.21 7.27 -0.58
N LYS A 27 -10.97 6.77 0.41
CA LYS A 27 -10.93 5.34 0.77
C LYS A 27 -11.39 4.40 -0.36
N LYS A 28 -11.95 4.94 -1.45
CA LYS A 28 -12.35 4.16 -2.63
C LYS A 28 -11.20 3.98 -3.62
N ASP A 29 -10.22 4.89 -3.58
CA ASP A 29 -9.12 4.90 -4.53
C ASP A 29 -7.97 4.01 -4.06
N GLN A 30 -7.86 3.81 -2.74
CA GLN A 30 -6.79 2.99 -2.17
C GLN A 30 -7.27 2.17 -0.97
N SER A 31 -6.65 1.02 -0.75
CA SER A 31 -6.78 0.29 0.50
C SER A 31 -5.47 -0.43 0.84
N LEU A 32 -5.13 -0.43 2.12
CA LEU A 32 -4.05 -1.20 2.68
C LEU A 32 -4.57 -1.96 3.89
N LYS A 33 -4.46 -3.29 3.84
CA LYS A 33 -4.96 -4.19 4.88
C LYS A 33 -3.88 -5.20 5.21
N PHE A 34 -3.76 -5.51 6.48
CA PHE A 34 -2.93 -6.58 6.98
C PHE A 34 -3.82 -7.67 7.58
N ILE A 35 -3.53 -8.91 7.25
CA ILE A 35 -4.25 -10.07 7.78
C ILE A 35 -3.26 -10.90 8.58
N LEU A 36 -3.52 -11.01 9.88
CA LEU A 36 -2.75 -11.81 10.82
C LEU A 36 -3.46 -13.15 10.99
N GLN A 37 -2.76 -14.22 10.80
CA GLN A 37 -3.31 -15.55 10.99
C GLN A 37 -3.30 -15.95 12.47
N ALA A 38 -4.46 -15.96 13.07
CA ALA A 38 -4.65 -16.43 14.43
C ALA A 38 -5.25 -17.85 14.46
N LYS A 39 -5.11 -18.54 15.60
CA LYS A 39 -5.52 -19.95 15.76
C LYS A 39 -7.00 -20.20 15.48
N GLU A 40 -7.86 -19.27 15.87
CA GLU A 40 -9.31 -19.45 15.76
C GLU A 40 -9.90 -18.70 14.56
N THR A 41 -9.40 -17.48 14.28
CA THR A 41 -9.89 -16.67 13.17
C THR A 41 -8.85 -15.62 12.76
N ASN A 42 -8.78 -15.33 11.48
CA ASN A 42 -7.86 -14.32 10.98
C ASN A 42 -8.26 -12.92 11.44
N VAL A 43 -7.28 -12.13 11.87
CA VAL A 43 -7.47 -10.74 12.26
C VAL A 43 -7.16 -9.83 11.08
N ASN A 44 -8.20 -9.19 10.54
CA ASN A 44 -8.05 -8.19 9.49
C ASN A 44 -7.98 -6.80 10.12
N THR A 45 -6.87 -6.09 9.91
CA THR A 45 -6.66 -4.74 10.51
C THR A 45 -7.67 -3.70 10.06
N SER A 46 -8.34 -3.91 8.91
CA SER A 46 -9.39 -3.00 8.47
C SER A 46 -10.64 -3.01 9.37
N ASN A 47 -10.82 -4.07 10.16
CA ASN A 47 -11.93 -4.25 11.10
C ASN A 47 -11.61 -3.75 12.52
N LEU A 48 -10.39 -3.26 12.74
CA LEU A 48 -9.94 -2.79 14.04
C LEU A 48 -10.13 -1.28 14.19
N TYR A 49 -10.39 -0.84 15.41
CA TYR A 49 -10.42 0.57 15.78
C TYR A 49 -9.06 0.96 16.36
N PHE A 50 -8.38 1.86 15.66
CA PHE A 50 -7.08 2.37 16.09
C PHE A 50 -7.22 3.74 16.74
N THR A 51 -6.53 3.93 17.86
CA THR A 51 -6.40 5.22 18.55
C THR A 51 -5.02 5.77 18.28
N PRO A 52 -4.90 7.04 17.82
CA PRO A 52 -3.61 7.66 17.60
C PRO A 52 -2.96 8.11 18.93
N SER A 53 -1.64 7.97 19.00
CA SER A 53 -0.77 8.55 20.02
C SER A 53 0.56 9.01 19.42
N ASP A 54 1.41 9.67 20.19
CA ASP A 54 2.74 10.15 19.78
C ASP A 54 2.73 10.91 18.45
N VAL A 55 1.71 11.77 18.29
CA VAL A 55 1.51 12.53 17.06
C VAL A 55 2.46 13.70 17.03
N THR A 56 3.31 13.74 16.00
CA THR A 56 4.22 14.85 15.68
C THR A 56 4.08 15.24 14.21
N ASP A 57 4.91 16.14 13.72
CA ASP A 57 4.94 16.52 12.30
C ASP A 57 5.39 15.37 11.37
N SER A 58 6.07 14.37 11.92
CA SER A 58 6.64 13.26 11.14
C SER A 58 6.34 11.87 11.69
N THR A 59 5.67 11.76 12.83
CA THR A 59 5.35 10.45 13.44
C THR A 59 3.91 10.36 13.89
N VAL A 60 3.38 9.16 13.87
CA VAL A 60 2.14 8.79 14.56
C VAL A 60 2.17 7.31 14.93
N THR A 61 1.72 7.00 16.13
CA THR A 61 1.50 5.64 16.61
C THR A 61 0.00 5.36 16.61
N MET A 62 -0.42 4.27 15.98
CA MET A 62 -1.82 3.86 15.87
C MET A 62 -1.99 2.54 16.62
N THR A 63 -2.75 2.52 17.71
CA THR A 63 -2.91 1.32 18.57
C THR A 63 -4.34 0.84 18.57
N ALA A 64 -4.53 -0.46 18.33
CA ALA A 64 -5.80 -1.17 18.49
C ALA A 64 -5.69 -2.14 19.67
N ILE A 65 -6.54 -1.96 20.68
CA ILE A 65 -6.56 -2.79 21.88
C ILE A 65 -7.47 -3.99 21.64
N ALA A 66 -6.93 -5.20 21.82
CA ALA A 66 -7.64 -6.47 21.67
C ALA A 66 -8.06 -7.08 23.03
N GLY A 67 -7.65 -6.46 24.13
CA GLY A 67 -7.94 -6.92 25.51
C GLY A 67 -6.89 -6.38 26.49
N SER A 68 -6.97 -6.78 27.76
CA SER A 68 -6.01 -6.34 28.76
C SER A 68 -4.60 -6.85 28.43
N GLY A 69 -3.67 -5.91 28.19
CA GLY A 69 -2.29 -6.20 27.82
C GLY A 69 -2.09 -6.81 26.43
N LYS A 70 -3.11 -6.72 25.55
CA LYS A 70 -3.06 -7.23 24.17
C LYS A 70 -3.37 -6.11 23.19
N ASP A 71 -2.43 -5.80 22.34
CA ASP A 71 -2.60 -4.75 21.35
C ASP A 71 -1.87 -5.03 20.03
N ILE A 72 -2.35 -4.34 18.99
CA ILE A 72 -1.69 -4.22 17.71
C ILE A 72 -1.37 -2.75 17.51
N THR A 73 -0.11 -2.46 17.26
CA THR A 73 0.38 -1.10 17.06
C THR A 73 1.04 -0.98 15.70
N ILE A 74 0.68 0.07 14.98
CA ILE A 74 1.34 0.47 13.72
C ILE A 74 1.94 1.85 13.94
N LYS A 75 3.26 1.93 13.87
CA LYS A 75 3.99 3.19 13.96
C LYS A 75 4.39 3.67 12.57
N TYR A 76 4.04 4.90 12.27
CA TYR A 76 4.45 5.59 11.06
C TYR A 76 5.50 6.64 11.35
N THR A 77 6.54 6.70 10.52
CA THR A 77 7.58 7.73 10.57
C THR A 77 7.84 8.25 9.16
N LEU A 78 7.54 9.52 8.92
CA LEU A 78 7.81 10.17 7.63
C LEU A 78 9.27 10.61 7.59
N GLY A 79 10.03 10.07 6.64
CA GLY A 79 11.40 10.46 6.33
C GLY A 79 11.49 11.77 5.56
N LYS A 80 12.70 12.32 5.41
CA LYS A 80 12.95 13.52 4.60
C LYS A 80 13.05 13.23 3.11
N ASP A 81 13.09 11.96 2.74
CA ASP A 81 13.32 11.37 1.42
C ASP A 81 12.03 10.85 0.77
N TYR A 82 10.87 11.36 1.19
CA TYR A 82 9.53 10.89 0.78
C TYR A 82 9.19 9.46 1.24
N MET A 83 10.03 8.82 2.06
CA MET A 83 9.77 7.50 2.61
C MET A 83 8.86 7.59 3.84
N LEU A 84 7.81 6.78 3.85
CA LEU A 84 6.98 6.55 5.03
C LEU A 84 7.35 5.18 5.61
N HIS A 85 8.14 5.18 6.68
CA HIS A 85 8.46 3.95 7.39
C HIS A 85 7.27 3.49 8.21
N MET A 86 6.99 2.20 8.13
CA MET A 86 5.90 1.57 8.87
C MET A 86 6.46 0.39 9.68
N GLU A 87 6.23 0.41 10.99
CA GLU A 87 6.57 -0.68 11.89
C GLU A 87 5.29 -1.28 12.46
N PHE A 88 5.19 -2.59 12.38
CA PHE A 88 4.06 -3.35 12.89
C PHE A 88 4.48 -4.11 14.15
N LEU A 89 3.77 -3.91 15.25
CA LEU A 89 4.03 -4.54 16.53
C LEU A 89 2.75 -5.20 17.06
N ALA A 90 2.88 -6.37 17.65
CA ALA A 90 1.80 -7.06 18.34
C ALA A 90 2.29 -7.45 19.75
N SER A 91 1.65 -6.91 20.78
CA SER A 91 2.04 -7.12 22.17
C SER A 91 1.06 -8.04 22.87
N GLY A 92 1.56 -8.94 23.71
CA GLY A 92 0.76 -9.86 24.54
C GLY A 92 -0.09 -10.83 23.72
N MET A 93 0.24 -11.04 22.46
CA MET A 93 -0.57 -11.83 21.52
C MET A 93 0.11 -13.15 21.09
N GLU A 94 1.25 -13.51 21.68
CA GLU A 94 2.06 -14.68 21.28
C GLU A 94 1.27 -15.99 21.32
N GLY A 95 0.34 -16.11 22.24
CA GLY A 95 -0.53 -17.29 22.36
C GLY A 95 -1.70 -17.34 21.37
N LEU A 96 -2.00 -16.25 20.66
CA LEU A 96 -3.13 -16.14 19.74
C LEU A 96 -2.77 -16.47 18.30
N PHE A 97 -1.54 -16.21 17.90
CA PHE A 97 -1.09 -16.50 16.54
C PHE A 97 -0.81 -17.99 16.34
N SER A 98 -0.93 -18.43 15.11
CA SER A 98 -0.55 -19.79 14.74
C SER A 98 0.98 -19.94 14.86
N PRO A 99 1.49 -20.93 15.61
CA PRO A 99 2.92 -21.11 15.80
C PRO A 99 3.67 -21.49 14.51
N ASN A 100 2.95 -21.98 13.52
CA ASN A 100 3.50 -22.40 12.22
C ASN A 100 3.38 -21.30 11.16
N TYR A 101 2.85 -20.13 11.51
CA TYR A 101 2.64 -19.03 10.57
C TYR A 101 3.25 -17.76 11.16
N ASN A 102 4.40 -17.41 10.65
CA ASN A 102 5.18 -16.24 11.07
C ASN A 102 5.15 -15.09 10.05
N MET A 103 4.20 -15.16 9.11
CA MET A 103 4.00 -14.15 8.08
C MET A 103 2.67 -13.44 8.26
N MET A 104 2.56 -12.29 7.68
CA MET A 104 1.36 -11.46 7.65
C MET A 104 1.01 -11.19 6.18
N ASP A 105 -0.25 -11.46 5.82
CA ASP A 105 -0.68 -11.15 4.46
C ASP A 105 -0.89 -9.64 4.32
N VAL A 106 -0.38 -9.08 3.24
CA VAL A 106 -0.56 -7.68 2.86
C VAL A 106 -1.47 -7.61 1.64
N ASN A 107 -2.57 -6.87 1.78
CA ASN A 107 -3.44 -6.55 0.65
C ASN A 107 -3.38 -5.04 0.41
N TRP A 108 -2.73 -4.65 -0.66
CA TRP A 108 -2.61 -3.26 -1.07
C TRP A 108 -3.22 -3.05 -2.45
N SER A 109 -4.10 -2.07 -2.56
CA SER A 109 -4.67 -1.66 -3.83
C SER A 109 -4.62 -0.15 -3.95
N ASP A 110 -4.30 0.33 -5.13
CA ASP A 110 -4.32 1.75 -5.47
C ASP A 110 -4.93 1.96 -6.85
N ARG A 111 -5.61 3.07 -7.01
CA ARG A 111 -6.14 3.55 -8.27
C ARG A 111 -5.39 4.79 -8.68
N CYS A 112 -4.44 4.65 -9.60
CA CYS A 112 -3.62 5.74 -10.08
C CYS A 112 -4.51 6.84 -10.68
N ARG A 113 -4.40 8.06 -10.12
CA ARG A 113 -5.15 9.21 -10.61
C ARG A 113 -4.51 9.81 -11.83
N GLN A 114 -5.35 10.22 -12.77
CA GLN A 114 -4.92 11.04 -13.88
C GLN A 114 -4.36 12.38 -13.40
N GLN A 115 -3.11 12.66 -13.71
CA GLN A 115 -2.40 13.89 -13.37
C GLN A 115 -2.22 14.79 -14.60
N GLU A 116 -2.33 14.24 -15.81
CA GLU A 116 -2.12 14.92 -17.08
C GLU A 116 -3.42 15.09 -17.85
N LYS A 117 -3.46 16.08 -18.76
CA LYS A 117 -4.62 16.33 -19.61
C LYS A 117 -4.88 15.20 -20.63
N GLY A 118 -3.82 14.53 -21.07
CA GLY A 118 -3.86 13.49 -22.09
C GLY A 118 -4.03 12.09 -21.49
N PHE A 119 -5.24 11.66 -21.19
CA PHE A 119 -5.51 10.34 -20.60
C PHE A 119 -4.80 9.19 -21.33
N THR A 120 -4.90 9.11 -22.66
CA THR A 120 -4.32 8.01 -23.44
C THR A 120 -2.81 7.91 -23.26
N PHE A 121 -2.12 9.07 -23.29
CA PHE A 121 -0.68 9.10 -23.15
C PHE A 121 -0.25 8.74 -21.70
N GLU A 122 -0.88 9.31 -20.70
CA GLU A 122 -0.58 8.98 -19.32
C GLU A 122 -0.87 7.51 -19.00
N ASN A 123 -2.00 6.98 -19.49
CA ASN A 123 -2.40 5.61 -19.25
C ASN A 123 -1.44 4.58 -19.88
N GLN A 124 -0.79 4.91 -20.98
CA GLN A 124 0.25 4.05 -21.58
C GLN A 124 1.50 3.90 -20.68
N HIS A 125 1.72 4.83 -19.76
CA HIS A 125 2.82 4.84 -18.82
C HIS A 125 2.40 4.43 -17.41
N THR A 126 1.13 4.04 -17.24
CA THR A 126 0.61 3.54 -15.97
C THR A 126 0.75 2.03 -15.92
N CYS A 127 1.37 1.50 -14.88
CA CYS A 127 1.57 0.07 -14.70
C CYS A 127 1.72 -0.29 -13.20
N LEU A 128 1.56 -1.57 -12.93
CA LEU A 128 2.01 -2.18 -11.68
C LEU A 128 3.40 -2.75 -11.95
N THR A 129 4.42 -2.25 -11.26
CA THR A 129 5.82 -2.67 -11.42
C THR A 129 6.27 -3.37 -10.15
N TYR A 130 7.10 -4.39 -10.28
CA TYR A 130 7.68 -5.10 -9.14
C TYR A 130 9.13 -5.47 -9.42
N HIS A 131 9.87 -5.78 -8.38
CA HIS A 131 11.23 -6.29 -8.49
C HIS A 131 11.28 -7.66 -7.82
N ASP A 132 11.69 -8.63 -8.58
CA ASP A 132 12.00 -9.97 -8.17
C ASP A 132 13.44 -10.01 -7.64
N VAL A 133 13.63 -10.60 -6.49
CA VAL A 133 14.93 -10.63 -5.79
C VAL A 133 16.04 -11.28 -6.64
N ASP A 134 15.69 -12.24 -7.46
CA ASP A 134 16.63 -13.03 -8.26
C ASP A 134 16.65 -12.63 -9.75
N GLY A 135 15.62 -12.00 -10.26
CA GLY A 135 15.41 -11.80 -11.70
C GLY A 135 15.51 -10.36 -12.21
N GLY A 136 15.08 -9.39 -11.44
CA GLY A 136 15.04 -7.99 -11.85
C GLY A 136 13.66 -7.37 -11.84
N THR A 137 13.48 -6.27 -12.58
CA THR A 137 12.22 -5.51 -12.60
C THR A 137 11.34 -5.92 -13.76
N ASP A 138 10.07 -6.17 -13.48
CA ASP A 138 9.04 -6.44 -14.49
C ASP A 138 7.77 -5.62 -14.23
N GLU A 139 6.83 -5.61 -15.18
CA GLU A 139 5.62 -4.78 -15.07
C GLU A 139 4.36 -5.43 -15.67
N LEU A 140 3.23 -5.18 -15.01
CA LEU A 140 1.90 -5.48 -15.54
C LEU A 140 1.27 -4.19 -16.10
N SER A 141 1.03 -4.16 -17.41
CA SER A 141 0.43 -3.00 -18.08
C SER A 141 -0.98 -2.71 -17.53
N SER A 142 -1.34 -1.42 -17.53
CA SER A 142 -2.72 -0.96 -17.26
C SER A 142 -3.54 -0.81 -18.54
N THR A 143 -3.00 -1.17 -19.71
CA THR A 143 -3.70 -1.11 -20.99
C THR A 143 -4.10 -2.51 -21.46
N GLY A 144 -5.19 -2.62 -22.22
CA GLY A 144 -5.67 -3.90 -22.72
C GLY A 144 -6.68 -4.57 -21.80
N GLU A 145 -6.46 -5.83 -21.44
CA GLU A 145 -7.32 -6.63 -20.56
C GLU A 145 -6.81 -6.65 -19.12
N LYS A 146 -7.67 -7.08 -18.20
CA LYS A 146 -7.27 -7.33 -16.82
C LYS A 146 -6.20 -8.42 -16.79
N ILE A 147 -5.08 -8.12 -16.14
CA ILE A 147 -4.00 -9.07 -15.88
C ILE A 147 -4.09 -9.50 -14.42
N ASN A 148 -3.96 -10.80 -14.18
CA ASN A 148 -3.81 -11.37 -12.84
C ASN A 148 -2.69 -12.39 -12.91
N GLU A 149 -1.62 -12.14 -12.18
CA GLU A 149 -0.39 -12.93 -12.24
C GLU A 149 0.03 -13.39 -10.86
N ILE A 150 0.53 -14.62 -10.79
CA ILE A 150 1.15 -15.17 -9.58
C ILE A 150 2.65 -15.14 -9.81
N ILE A 151 3.35 -14.40 -8.96
CA ILE A 151 4.80 -14.30 -9.03
C ILE A 151 5.40 -15.42 -8.17
N GLU A 152 6.07 -16.35 -8.80
CA GLU A 152 6.62 -17.54 -8.16
C GLU A 152 7.85 -17.24 -7.31
N GLU A 153 8.54 -16.13 -7.58
CA GLU A 153 9.72 -15.67 -6.87
C GLU A 153 9.35 -14.71 -5.73
N ARG A 154 10.31 -14.43 -4.86
CA ARG A 154 10.17 -13.42 -3.81
C ARG A 154 10.32 -12.03 -4.41
N ILE A 155 9.56 -11.08 -3.90
CA ILE A 155 9.55 -9.68 -4.34
C ILE A 155 10.06 -8.81 -3.19
N ASP A 156 11.00 -7.91 -3.43
CA ASP A 156 11.46 -6.95 -2.42
C ASP A 156 10.67 -5.63 -2.45
N TRP A 157 10.15 -5.21 -3.62
CA TRP A 157 9.24 -4.08 -3.71
C TRP A 157 8.19 -4.23 -4.83
N VAL A 158 7.07 -3.55 -4.64
CA VAL A 158 6.00 -3.41 -5.62
C VAL A 158 5.58 -1.94 -5.71
N ALA A 159 5.25 -1.47 -6.91
CA ALA A 159 4.91 -0.08 -7.17
C ALA A 159 3.68 0.09 -8.06
N PHE A 160 2.76 0.94 -7.65
CA PHE A 160 1.78 1.56 -8.54
C PHE A 160 2.40 2.80 -9.15
N LYS A 161 2.58 2.78 -10.45
CA LYS A 161 3.28 3.80 -11.21
C LYS A 161 2.34 4.46 -12.21
N ASN A 162 2.37 5.77 -12.29
CA ASN A 162 1.90 6.51 -13.45
C ASN A 162 3.09 7.24 -14.12
N GLN A 163 2.82 8.13 -15.07
CA GLN A 163 3.87 8.78 -15.85
C GLN A 163 4.91 9.54 -15.01
N PHE A 164 4.51 10.17 -13.88
CA PHE A 164 5.39 11.05 -13.10
C PHE A 164 5.50 10.67 -11.62
N PHE A 165 4.62 9.83 -11.14
CA PHE A 165 4.55 9.48 -9.72
C PHE A 165 4.46 7.99 -9.54
N SER A 166 5.04 7.51 -8.46
CA SER A 166 4.93 6.12 -8.05
C SER A 166 4.64 6.04 -6.56
N ALA A 167 3.73 5.15 -6.18
CA ALA A 167 3.59 4.70 -4.82
C ALA A 167 4.29 3.35 -4.71
N VAL A 168 5.30 3.25 -3.86
CA VAL A 168 6.15 2.07 -3.75
C VAL A 168 6.03 1.48 -2.35
N MET A 169 5.82 0.18 -2.26
CA MET A 169 5.91 -0.58 -1.02
C MET A 169 7.14 -1.47 -1.05
N ILE A 170 8.02 -1.28 -0.09
CA ILE A 170 9.27 -2.02 0.06
C ILE A 170 9.16 -2.88 1.29
N ALA A 171 9.38 -4.17 1.15
CA ALA A 171 9.44 -5.10 2.27
C ALA A 171 10.86 -5.15 2.85
N LYS A 172 10.99 -5.10 4.16
CA LYS A 172 12.29 -5.21 4.83
C LYS A 172 12.92 -6.60 4.65
N ASN A 173 12.10 -7.64 4.59
CA ASN A 173 12.51 -9.04 4.50
C ASN A 173 11.84 -9.75 3.32
N ASP A 174 11.60 -9.02 2.23
CA ASP A 174 10.90 -9.44 1.01
C ASP A 174 9.41 -9.84 1.26
N PHE A 175 8.61 -9.79 0.20
CA PHE A 175 7.34 -10.47 0.14
C PHE A 175 7.58 -11.93 -0.24
N SER A 176 6.74 -12.84 0.27
CA SER A 176 6.87 -14.26 -0.03
C SER A 176 6.66 -14.56 -1.51
N ASP A 177 7.16 -15.68 -1.96
CA ASP A 177 6.79 -16.34 -3.20
C ASP A 177 5.26 -16.53 -3.31
N ASN A 178 4.80 -16.72 -4.52
CA ASN A 178 3.37 -16.83 -4.86
C ASN A 178 2.53 -15.58 -4.52
N SER A 179 3.17 -14.41 -4.52
CA SER A 179 2.47 -13.13 -4.43
C SER A 179 1.57 -12.92 -5.64
N VAL A 180 0.33 -12.44 -5.40
CA VAL A 180 -0.64 -12.21 -6.47
C VAL A 180 -0.68 -10.74 -6.82
N LEU A 181 -0.36 -10.42 -8.06
CA LEU A 181 -0.41 -9.07 -8.62
C LEU A 181 -1.56 -8.95 -9.62
N THR A 182 -2.33 -7.86 -9.52
CA THR A 182 -3.47 -7.64 -10.42
C THR A 182 -3.44 -6.21 -10.98
N SER A 183 -3.47 -6.09 -12.30
CA SER A 183 -3.67 -4.82 -13.00
C SER A 183 -5.04 -4.82 -13.68
N ILE A 184 -5.81 -3.73 -13.46
CA ILE A 184 -7.14 -3.56 -14.04
C ILE A 184 -7.14 -2.27 -14.84
N PRO A 185 -7.36 -2.34 -16.17
CA PRO A 185 -7.38 -1.17 -17.04
C PRO A 185 -8.42 -0.14 -16.62
N GLN A 186 -8.06 1.12 -16.66
CA GLN A 186 -8.98 2.23 -16.44
C GLN A 186 -9.61 2.68 -17.76
N GLN A 187 -10.88 3.07 -17.69
CA GLN A 187 -11.59 3.60 -18.86
C GLN A 187 -11.53 5.12 -18.89
N LYS A 188 -11.36 5.68 -20.08
CA LYS A 188 -11.44 7.13 -20.30
C LYS A 188 -12.78 7.67 -19.81
N GLY A 189 -12.73 8.72 -19.00
CA GLY A 189 -13.94 9.34 -18.44
C GLY A 189 -14.46 8.70 -17.16
N SER A 190 -13.73 7.77 -16.56
CA SER A 190 -14.06 7.19 -15.25
C SER A 190 -13.93 8.17 -14.07
N GLY A 191 -13.51 9.42 -14.33
CA GLY A 191 -13.35 10.48 -13.32
C GLY A 191 -11.99 10.47 -12.60
N TYR A 192 -11.04 9.70 -13.12
CA TYR A 192 -9.69 9.55 -12.57
C TYR A 192 -8.64 9.84 -13.61
#